data_334f809322ee79504b7247ca28ab39e8
#
_entry.id   334f809322ee79504b7247ca28ab39e8
#
_cell.length_a   1.000
_cell.length_b   1.000
_cell.length_c   1.000
_cell.angle_alpha   90.00
_cell.angle_beta   90.00
_cell.angle_gamma   90.00
#
_symmetry.space_group_name_H-M   'P 1'
#
loop_
_entity.id
_entity.type
_entity.pdbx_description
1 polymer ?
#
loop_
_entity_poly.entity_id
_entity_poly.type
_entity_poly.pdbx_seq_one_letter_code
_entity_poly.pdbx_strand_id
1 'polypeptide(L)'
;MTKTLKDHFSIIRSREEVITEIYNTADLLYVYEGWTEEQQTLFLDYCTGMRGIKILYDQFFKLILSPEQYPERLESILSAILNEPVKILQVLPNESTRIAAEKSLLVLDIVVELNDRSIANVEVQRIGYAFPGQRSACYSADLLMRQYKRVKKSKRKNFRYSDIKKVYTIVFIEKSASDFHKFPHTYIHRSKQQTDTGLQIDLLQEYIFISLDIFKNNLQNKGISKDNELEAWLTFLSVDDPKWILKLIETHPKFKKLYLEIYEACRNTEVFMGLFSKELLELDQNTVDFMIDEMQDTIDAQKVEIDSQAKQIAEQQLQLNEKDALIAQLQKQLAEK
;
A
#
# COMPACT_ATOMS: atom_id res chain seq x y z
N MET A 1 -30.64 12.12 -16.16
CA MET A 1 -30.46 10.92 -15.32
C MET A 1 -29.00 10.52 -15.36
N THR A 2 -28.37 10.42 -14.23
CA THR A 2 -26.97 9.95 -14.13
C THR A 2 -26.96 8.47 -14.49
N LYS A 3 -26.23 8.08 -15.54
CA LYS A 3 -26.07 6.66 -15.90
C LYS A 3 -25.42 5.93 -14.75
N THR A 4 -26.01 4.86 -14.30
CA THR A 4 -25.46 3.97 -13.25
C THR A 4 -24.63 2.87 -13.88
N LEU A 5 -23.79 2.18 -13.10
CA LEU A 5 -23.05 1.01 -13.59
C LEU A 5 -24.00 -0.11 -14.04
N LYS A 6 -25.17 -0.22 -13.43
CA LYS A 6 -26.20 -1.18 -13.83
C LYS A 6 -26.70 -0.96 -15.27
N ASP A 7 -26.74 0.29 -15.73
CA ASP A 7 -27.15 0.60 -17.13
C ASP A 7 -26.11 0.10 -18.16
N HIS A 8 -24.86 -0.08 -17.72
CA HIS A 8 -23.76 -0.57 -18.57
C HIS A 8 -23.47 -2.08 -18.40
N PHE A 9 -23.83 -2.63 -17.24
CA PHE A 9 -23.60 -4.03 -16.88
C PHE A 9 -24.91 -4.68 -16.46
N SER A 10 -25.60 -5.34 -17.38
CA SER A 10 -26.88 -6.02 -17.14
C SER A 10 -26.81 -7.14 -16.09
N ILE A 11 -25.60 -7.58 -15.75
CA ILE A 11 -25.34 -8.60 -14.71
C ILE A 11 -25.50 -8.06 -13.28
N ILE A 12 -25.46 -6.74 -13.10
CA ILE A 12 -25.62 -6.09 -11.80
C ILE A 12 -27.08 -6.24 -11.35
N ARG A 13 -27.26 -6.72 -10.13
CA ARG A 13 -28.58 -7.01 -9.54
C ARG A 13 -29.23 -5.76 -8.98
N SER A 14 -30.55 -5.83 -8.78
CA SER A 14 -31.26 -4.80 -8.02
C SER A 14 -31.04 -4.97 -6.52
N ARG A 15 -31.26 -3.90 -5.76
CA ARG A 15 -31.20 -3.92 -4.29
C ARG A 15 -32.18 -4.92 -3.70
N GLU A 16 -33.39 -4.98 -4.27
CA GLU A 16 -34.44 -5.89 -3.85
C GLU A 16 -34.05 -7.35 -4.04
N GLU A 17 -33.44 -7.71 -5.17
CA GLU A 17 -32.95 -9.07 -5.42
C GLU A 17 -31.89 -9.50 -4.40
N VAL A 18 -30.93 -8.63 -4.10
CA VAL A 18 -29.85 -8.91 -3.15
C VAL A 18 -30.39 -9.05 -1.72
N ILE A 19 -31.25 -8.11 -1.31
CA ILE A 19 -31.86 -8.11 0.03
C ILE A 19 -32.75 -9.37 0.21
N THR A 20 -33.55 -9.68 -0.80
CA THR A 20 -34.43 -10.87 -0.75
C THR A 20 -33.62 -12.15 -0.58
N GLU A 21 -32.51 -12.29 -1.28
CA GLU A 21 -31.63 -13.46 -1.14
C GLU A 21 -31.01 -13.52 0.27
N ILE A 22 -30.51 -12.40 0.79
CA ILE A 22 -29.92 -12.34 2.13
C ILE A 22 -30.95 -12.75 3.19
N TYR A 23 -32.14 -12.17 3.15
CA TYR A 23 -33.17 -12.44 4.17
C TYR A 23 -33.79 -13.84 4.07
N ASN A 24 -33.72 -14.49 2.90
CA ASN A 24 -34.18 -15.86 2.71
C ASN A 24 -33.13 -16.93 3.06
N THR A 25 -31.89 -16.52 3.37
CA THR A 25 -30.78 -17.44 3.68
C THR A 25 -30.25 -17.15 5.09
N ALA A 26 -30.47 -18.03 6.04
CA ALA A 26 -30.16 -17.81 7.46
C ALA A 26 -28.70 -17.44 7.72
N ASP A 27 -27.74 -18.10 7.03
CA ASP A 27 -26.31 -17.85 7.19
C ASP A 27 -25.90 -16.47 6.63
N LEU A 28 -26.49 -16.05 5.50
CA LEU A 28 -26.25 -14.73 4.94
C LEU A 28 -26.83 -13.62 5.83
N LEU A 29 -28.05 -13.85 6.35
CA LEU A 29 -28.68 -12.89 7.25
C LEU A 29 -27.86 -12.71 8.53
N TYR A 30 -27.38 -13.80 9.13
CA TYR A 30 -26.53 -13.74 10.32
C TYR A 30 -25.26 -12.89 10.11
N VAL A 31 -24.58 -13.10 8.98
CA VAL A 31 -23.39 -12.31 8.64
C VAL A 31 -23.75 -10.85 8.39
N TYR A 32 -24.82 -10.59 7.64
CA TYR A 32 -25.28 -9.24 7.29
C TYR A 32 -25.70 -8.43 8.51
N GLU A 33 -26.43 -9.03 9.46
CA GLU A 33 -26.83 -8.38 10.71
C GLU A 33 -25.65 -8.10 11.66
N GLY A 34 -24.56 -8.85 11.53
CA GLY A 34 -23.31 -8.60 12.25
C GLY A 34 -22.55 -7.35 11.79
N TRP A 35 -22.92 -6.77 10.66
CA TRP A 35 -22.27 -5.56 10.12
C TRP A 35 -22.95 -4.28 10.62
N THR A 36 -22.19 -3.19 10.67
CA THR A 36 -22.74 -1.86 10.91
C THR A 36 -23.62 -1.40 9.73
N GLU A 37 -24.51 -0.43 9.96
CA GLU A 37 -25.35 0.13 8.89
C GLU A 37 -24.54 0.69 7.72
N GLU A 38 -23.37 1.27 7.99
CA GLU A 38 -22.46 1.77 6.97
C GLU A 38 -21.88 0.63 6.13
N GLN A 39 -21.47 -0.47 6.78
CA GLN A 39 -20.95 -1.66 6.11
C GLN A 39 -22.02 -2.34 5.25
N GLN A 40 -23.24 -2.49 5.79
CA GLN A 40 -24.39 -3.02 5.06
C GLN A 40 -24.70 -2.17 3.81
N THR A 41 -24.72 -0.86 3.97
CA THR A 41 -24.94 0.08 2.87
C THR A 41 -23.85 -0.04 1.81
N LEU A 42 -22.60 -0.05 2.21
CA LEU A 42 -21.46 -0.19 1.31
C LEU A 42 -21.51 -1.51 0.52
N PHE A 43 -21.82 -2.62 1.20
CA PHE A 43 -21.99 -3.92 0.54
C PHE A 43 -23.08 -3.88 -0.53
N LEU A 44 -24.24 -3.32 -0.19
CA LEU A 44 -25.35 -3.20 -1.14
C LEU A 44 -25.01 -2.25 -2.31
N ASP A 45 -24.29 -1.16 -2.05
CA ASP A 45 -23.84 -0.23 -3.09
C ASP A 45 -22.91 -0.92 -4.08
N TYR A 46 -22.02 -1.81 -3.62
CA TYR A 46 -21.20 -2.64 -4.48
C TYR A 46 -22.02 -3.63 -5.30
N CYS A 47 -22.95 -4.36 -4.67
CA CYS A 47 -23.80 -5.33 -5.35
C CYS A 47 -24.69 -4.72 -6.43
N THR A 48 -25.11 -3.47 -6.23
CA THR A 48 -26.06 -2.77 -7.10
C THR A 48 -25.41 -1.79 -8.08
N GLY A 49 -24.10 -1.66 -8.03
CA GLY A 49 -23.34 -0.74 -8.90
C GLY A 49 -23.64 0.74 -8.62
N MET A 50 -24.19 1.06 -7.45
CA MET A 50 -24.27 2.43 -6.96
C MET A 50 -22.89 2.98 -6.65
N ARG A 51 -21.99 2.07 -6.33
CA ARG A 51 -20.57 2.29 -6.14
C ARG A 51 -19.77 1.19 -6.84
N GLY A 52 -18.62 1.52 -7.41
CA GLY A 52 -17.70 0.54 -7.98
C GLY A 52 -17.01 -0.25 -6.88
N ILE A 53 -16.74 -1.51 -7.14
CA ILE A 53 -16.00 -2.37 -6.22
C ILE A 53 -14.58 -1.88 -6.09
N LYS A 54 -14.10 -1.82 -4.86
CA LYS A 54 -12.74 -1.38 -4.54
C LYS A 54 -11.72 -2.48 -4.87
N ILE A 55 -11.00 -2.31 -5.96
CA ILE A 55 -10.06 -3.31 -6.48
C ILE A 55 -8.84 -3.50 -5.57
N LEU A 56 -8.48 -2.48 -4.79
CA LEU A 56 -7.38 -2.57 -3.81
C LEU A 56 -7.69 -3.47 -2.61
N TYR A 57 -8.90 -4.00 -2.50
CA TYR A 57 -9.19 -5.05 -1.54
C TYR A 57 -8.40 -6.30 -1.90
N ASP A 58 -7.74 -6.91 -0.93
CA ASP A 58 -6.79 -8.02 -1.11
C ASP A 58 -7.34 -9.12 -2.03
N GLN A 59 -8.56 -9.54 -1.76
CA GLN A 59 -9.19 -10.62 -2.50
C GLN A 59 -9.51 -10.25 -3.96
N PHE A 60 -9.93 -9.01 -4.22
CA PHE A 60 -10.20 -8.55 -5.59
C PHE A 60 -8.93 -8.28 -6.37
N PHE A 61 -7.93 -7.73 -5.71
CA PHE A 61 -6.63 -7.50 -6.32
C PHE A 61 -6.00 -8.82 -6.77
N LYS A 62 -6.00 -9.83 -5.90
CA LYS A 62 -5.51 -11.17 -6.21
C LYS A 62 -6.34 -11.86 -7.30
N LEU A 63 -7.66 -11.71 -7.27
CA LEU A 63 -8.54 -12.27 -8.29
C LEU A 63 -8.27 -11.68 -9.67
N ILE A 64 -8.12 -10.37 -9.76
CA ILE A 64 -8.02 -9.66 -11.04
C ILE A 64 -6.59 -9.64 -11.59
N LEU A 65 -5.59 -9.52 -10.71
CA LEU A 65 -4.18 -9.39 -11.08
C LEU A 65 -3.36 -10.65 -10.78
N SER A 66 -4.02 -11.80 -10.58
CA SER A 66 -3.32 -13.08 -10.43
C SER A 66 -2.34 -13.32 -11.58
N PRO A 67 -1.04 -13.32 -11.33
CA PRO A 67 -0.04 -13.54 -12.37
C PRO A 67 -0.03 -14.99 -12.88
N GLU A 68 -0.61 -15.92 -12.13
CA GLU A 68 -0.78 -17.32 -12.54
C GLU A 68 -1.90 -17.49 -13.55
N GLN A 69 -2.98 -16.71 -13.42
CA GLN A 69 -4.16 -16.82 -14.28
C GLN A 69 -4.15 -15.81 -15.43
N TYR A 70 -3.71 -14.58 -15.15
CA TYR A 70 -3.77 -13.46 -16.08
C TYR A 70 -2.46 -12.64 -16.07
N PRO A 71 -1.32 -13.27 -16.43
CA PRO A 71 -0.01 -12.59 -16.37
C PRO A 71 0.02 -11.30 -17.18
N GLU A 72 -0.70 -11.23 -18.30
CA GLU A 72 -0.74 -10.07 -19.18
C GLU A 72 -1.27 -8.79 -18.52
N ARG A 73 -2.08 -8.92 -17.47
CA ARG A 73 -2.61 -7.76 -16.74
C ARG A 73 -1.52 -7.12 -15.89
N LEU A 74 -0.81 -7.95 -15.12
CA LEU A 74 0.31 -7.48 -14.30
C LEU A 74 1.47 -7.03 -15.18
N GLU A 75 1.76 -7.72 -16.30
CA GLU A 75 2.75 -7.30 -17.29
C GLU A 75 2.44 -5.90 -17.86
N SER A 76 1.15 -5.63 -18.15
CA SER A 76 0.72 -4.32 -18.64
C SER A 76 0.96 -3.21 -17.60
N ILE A 77 0.61 -3.46 -16.33
CA ILE A 77 0.87 -2.51 -15.23
C ILE A 77 2.37 -2.29 -15.04
N LEU A 78 3.14 -3.37 -14.94
CA LEU A 78 4.59 -3.29 -14.74
C LEU A 78 5.29 -2.60 -15.92
N SER A 79 4.88 -2.90 -17.14
CA SER A 79 5.43 -2.22 -18.34
C SER A 79 5.17 -0.72 -18.30
N ALA A 80 3.98 -0.32 -17.89
CA ALA A 80 3.62 1.09 -17.78
C ALA A 80 4.37 1.80 -16.62
N ILE A 81 4.60 1.09 -15.50
CA ILE A 81 5.35 1.63 -14.36
C ILE A 81 6.85 1.73 -14.69
N LEU A 82 7.44 0.67 -15.26
CA LEU A 82 8.87 0.61 -15.54
C LEU A 82 9.25 1.38 -16.83
N ASN A 83 8.24 1.74 -17.62
CA ASN A 83 8.40 2.41 -18.92
C ASN A 83 9.22 1.59 -19.92
N GLU A 84 9.08 0.26 -19.84
CA GLU A 84 9.71 -0.70 -20.75
C GLU A 84 8.83 -1.95 -20.86
N PRO A 85 8.84 -2.66 -21.99
CA PRO A 85 8.08 -3.90 -22.13
C PRO A 85 8.63 -4.99 -21.23
N VAL A 86 7.81 -5.48 -20.31
CA VAL A 86 8.16 -6.60 -19.43
C VAL A 86 7.26 -7.81 -19.69
N LYS A 87 7.83 -8.99 -19.43
CA LYS A 87 7.13 -10.27 -19.45
C LYS A 87 7.44 -11.03 -18.17
N ILE A 88 6.44 -11.69 -17.61
CA ILE A 88 6.59 -12.51 -16.41
C ILE A 88 7.10 -13.89 -16.85
N LEU A 89 8.24 -14.30 -16.29
CA LEU A 89 8.77 -15.65 -16.48
C LEU A 89 8.14 -16.65 -15.52
N GLN A 90 8.02 -16.24 -14.26
CA GLN A 90 7.44 -17.07 -13.21
C GLN A 90 7.00 -16.24 -12.03
N VAL A 91 6.03 -16.76 -11.31
CA VAL A 91 5.62 -16.27 -10.00
C VAL A 91 6.55 -16.89 -8.96
N LEU A 92 7.06 -16.06 -8.05
CA LEU A 92 7.93 -16.52 -6.99
C LEU A 92 7.13 -16.71 -5.70
N PRO A 93 7.50 -17.72 -4.87
CA PRO A 93 6.84 -17.92 -3.59
C PRO A 93 6.94 -16.69 -2.71
N ASN A 94 5.85 -16.35 -2.09
CA ASN A 94 5.75 -15.25 -1.12
C ASN A 94 6.24 -15.67 0.28
N GLU A 95 7.11 -16.67 0.37
CA GLU A 95 7.71 -17.09 1.62
C GLU A 95 8.67 -16.02 2.13
N SER A 96 8.16 -15.05 2.87
CA SER A 96 9.00 -14.26 3.75
C SER A 96 9.62 -15.23 4.77
N THR A 97 10.94 -15.35 4.77
CA THR A 97 11.64 -15.93 5.92
C THR A 97 11.19 -15.17 7.14
N ARG A 98 10.51 -15.82 8.07
CA ARG A 98 10.02 -15.45 9.41
C ARG A 98 10.63 -14.18 10.07
N ILE A 99 10.77 -13.08 9.34
CA ILE A 99 10.87 -11.73 9.90
C ILE A 99 9.47 -11.28 10.34
N ALA A 100 8.46 -12.00 9.91
CA ALA A 100 7.06 -11.78 10.20
C ALA A 100 6.57 -12.51 11.46
N ALA A 101 7.21 -12.27 12.60
CA ALA A 101 6.50 -12.31 13.88
C ALA A 101 5.70 -11.01 14.09
N GLU A 102 6.00 -9.98 13.33
CA GLU A 102 5.24 -8.73 13.27
C GLU A 102 4.13 -8.89 12.26
N LYS A 103 2.89 -8.76 12.73
CA LYS A 103 1.69 -8.68 11.88
C LYS A 103 1.86 -7.53 10.90
N SER A 104 2.18 -7.87 9.66
CA SER A 104 2.48 -6.92 8.63
C SER A 104 1.21 -6.24 8.12
N LEU A 105 1.18 -4.91 8.12
CA LEU A 105 0.16 -4.10 7.43
C LEU A 105 0.31 -4.10 5.89
N LEU A 106 1.28 -4.83 5.34
CA LEU A 106 1.40 -5.07 3.91
C LEU A 106 0.44 -6.20 3.53
N VAL A 107 -0.63 -5.82 2.87
CA VAL A 107 -1.75 -6.73 2.55
C VAL A 107 -1.46 -7.61 1.34
N LEU A 108 -0.54 -7.21 0.45
CA LEU A 108 -0.33 -7.87 -0.82
C LEU A 108 1.13 -7.87 -1.25
N ASP A 109 1.67 -9.07 -1.39
CA ASP A 109 2.95 -9.30 -2.02
C ASP A 109 2.77 -10.19 -3.25
N ILE A 110 2.83 -9.60 -4.43
CA ILE A 110 2.97 -10.34 -5.67
C ILE A 110 4.43 -10.25 -6.07
N VAL A 111 5.14 -11.37 -6.04
CA VAL A 111 6.56 -11.42 -6.42
C VAL A 111 6.70 -12.19 -7.71
N VAL A 112 7.26 -11.55 -8.72
CA VAL A 112 7.47 -12.15 -10.05
C VAL A 112 8.90 -11.98 -10.53
N GLU A 113 9.40 -12.96 -11.27
CA GLU A 113 10.63 -12.85 -12.04
C GLU A 113 10.31 -12.44 -13.47
N LEU A 114 10.96 -11.39 -13.94
CA LEU A 114 10.76 -10.84 -15.27
C LEU A 114 11.67 -11.52 -16.32
N ASN A 115 11.42 -11.24 -17.60
CA ASN A 115 12.14 -11.81 -18.72
C ASN A 115 13.67 -11.55 -18.72
N ASP A 116 14.11 -10.44 -18.13
CA ASP A 116 15.51 -10.09 -17.94
C ASP A 116 16.12 -10.70 -16.65
N ARG A 117 15.34 -11.51 -15.92
CA ARG A 117 15.67 -12.12 -14.63
C ARG A 117 15.66 -11.17 -13.44
N SER A 118 15.24 -9.93 -13.60
CA SER A 118 14.95 -9.05 -12.48
C SER A 118 13.72 -9.54 -11.70
N ILE A 119 13.58 -9.06 -10.46
CA ILE A 119 12.43 -9.38 -9.61
C ILE A 119 11.61 -8.11 -9.46
N ALA A 120 10.30 -8.22 -9.64
CA ALA A 120 9.36 -7.19 -9.26
C ALA A 120 8.51 -7.69 -8.09
N ASN A 121 8.52 -6.91 -7.00
CA ASN A 121 7.62 -7.05 -5.86
C ASN A 121 6.57 -5.95 -5.94
N VAL A 122 5.30 -6.32 -5.91
CA VAL A 122 4.17 -5.40 -5.98
C VAL A 122 3.37 -5.50 -4.68
N GLU A 123 3.31 -4.40 -3.96
CA GLU A 123 2.68 -4.30 -2.65
C GLU A 123 1.57 -3.25 -2.67
N VAL A 124 0.51 -3.48 -1.89
CA VAL A 124 -0.53 -2.48 -1.63
C VAL A 124 -0.53 -2.12 -0.16
N GLN A 125 -0.30 -0.85 0.13
CA GLN A 125 -0.36 -0.28 1.46
C GLN A 125 -1.58 0.62 1.58
N ARG A 126 -2.52 0.29 2.47
CA ARG A 126 -3.78 1.02 2.58
C ARG A 126 -3.66 2.28 3.42
N ILE A 127 -2.94 2.21 4.51
CA ILE A 127 -2.71 3.33 5.42
C ILE A 127 -1.23 3.67 5.33
N GLY A 128 -0.93 4.94 5.02
CA GLY A 128 0.42 5.45 5.01
C GLY A 128 0.99 5.49 6.42
N TYR A 129 2.00 4.67 6.68
CA TYR A 129 2.83 4.83 7.86
C TYR A 129 3.61 6.13 7.80
N ALA A 130 4.05 6.59 8.96
CA ALA A 130 4.93 7.73 9.05
C ALA A 130 6.17 7.57 8.15
N PHE A 131 6.63 6.31 7.95
CA PHE A 131 7.74 6.04 7.03
C PHE A 131 7.73 4.62 6.42
N PRO A 132 7.19 4.43 5.22
CA PRO A 132 7.18 3.13 4.53
C PRO A 132 8.56 2.67 4.04
N GLY A 133 9.57 3.55 4.05
CA GLY A 133 10.87 3.30 3.42
C GLY A 133 11.67 2.16 4.03
N GLN A 134 11.78 2.10 5.37
CA GLN A 134 12.56 1.05 6.05
C GLN A 134 11.99 -0.33 5.78
N ARG A 135 10.68 -0.47 5.79
CA ARG A 135 9.99 -1.73 5.53
C ARG A 135 10.23 -2.20 4.10
N SER A 136 10.01 -1.32 3.14
CA SER A 136 10.29 -1.60 1.72
C SER A 136 11.76 -1.98 1.50
N ALA A 137 12.70 -1.35 2.24
CA ALA A 137 14.11 -1.69 2.17
C ALA A 137 14.39 -3.11 2.70
N CYS A 138 13.77 -3.52 3.81
CA CYS A 138 13.90 -4.88 4.36
C CYS A 138 13.39 -5.94 3.37
N TYR A 139 12.22 -5.74 2.76
CA TYR A 139 11.67 -6.66 1.75
C TYR A 139 12.54 -6.74 0.51
N SER A 140 12.99 -5.60 0.00
CA SER A 140 13.90 -5.56 -1.14
C SER A 140 15.21 -6.29 -0.87
N ALA A 141 15.78 -6.15 0.35
CA ALA A 141 16.98 -6.85 0.76
C ALA A 141 16.76 -8.36 0.84
N ASP A 142 15.64 -8.82 1.40
CA ASP A 142 15.30 -10.25 1.44
C ASP A 142 15.18 -10.85 0.03
N LEU A 143 14.48 -10.17 -0.88
CA LEU A 143 14.34 -10.60 -2.26
C LEU A 143 15.69 -10.66 -3.00
N LEU A 144 16.56 -9.68 -2.77
CA LEU A 144 17.92 -9.68 -3.33
C LEU A 144 18.72 -10.88 -2.81
N MET A 145 18.63 -11.17 -1.51
CA MET A 145 19.32 -12.32 -0.90
C MET A 145 18.75 -13.67 -1.36
N ARG A 146 17.44 -13.76 -1.58
CA ARG A 146 16.82 -14.97 -2.17
C ARG A 146 17.30 -15.17 -3.62
N GLN A 147 17.35 -14.10 -4.42
CA GLN A 147 17.87 -14.16 -5.78
C GLN A 147 19.33 -14.63 -5.77
N TYR A 148 20.18 -14.03 -4.92
CA TYR A 148 21.57 -14.45 -4.74
C TYR A 148 21.71 -15.95 -4.44
N LYS A 149 20.96 -16.45 -3.44
CA LYS A 149 20.99 -17.88 -3.07
C LYS A 149 20.57 -18.77 -4.24
N ARG A 150 19.50 -18.41 -4.95
CA ARG A 150 18.96 -19.16 -6.09
C ARG A 150 19.94 -19.20 -7.26
N VAL A 151 20.47 -18.05 -7.67
CA VAL A 151 21.41 -17.94 -8.79
C VAL A 151 22.73 -18.65 -8.47
N LYS A 152 23.26 -18.47 -7.25
CA LYS A 152 24.48 -19.16 -6.80
C LYS A 152 24.31 -20.68 -6.80
N LYS A 153 23.17 -21.21 -6.32
CA LYS A 153 22.85 -22.64 -6.33
C LYS A 153 22.75 -23.18 -7.77
N SER A 154 22.16 -22.43 -8.68
CA SER A 154 22.01 -22.83 -10.08
C SER A 154 23.33 -22.82 -10.83
N LYS A 155 24.12 -21.75 -10.72
CA LYS A 155 25.39 -21.58 -11.48
C LYS A 155 26.59 -22.21 -10.83
N ARG A 156 26.55 -22.55 -9.54
CA ARG A 156 27.61 -23.18 -8.77
C ARG A 156 28.98 -22.48 -8.97
N LYS A 157 29.97 -23.18 -9.53
CA LYS A 157 31.32 -22.65 -9.80
C LYS A 157 31.38 -21.54 -10.84
N ASN A 158 30.34 -21.43 -11.68
CA ASN A 158 30.24 -20.40 -12.74
C ASN A 158 29.50 -19.13 -12.30
N PHE A 159 29.15 -19.03 -11.01
CA PHE A 159 28.47 -17.87 -10.46
C PHE A 159 29.37 -16.63 -10.50
N ARG A 160 28.77 -15.50 -10.92
CA ARG A 160 29.36 -14.15 -10.85
C ARG A 160 28.34 -13.21 -10.22
N TYR A 161 28.77 -12.19 -9.51
CA TYR A 161 27.88 -11.19 -8.94
C TYR A 161 27.08 -10.42 -10.01
N SER A 162 27.60 -10.29 -11.24
CA SER A 162 26.89 -9.72 -12.38
C SER A 162 25.70 -10.58 -12.88
N ASP A 163 25.55 -11.79 -12.37
CA ASP A 163 24.41 -12.65 -12.66
C ASP A 163 23.17 -12.28 -11.84
N ILE A 164 23.36 -11.52 -10.76
CA ILE A 164 22.26 -10.99 -9.95
C ILE A 164 21.67 -9.80 -10.68
N LYS A 165 20.34 -9.75 -10.76
CA LYS A 165 19.59 -8.73 -11.46
C LYS A 165 18.85 -7.84 -10.48
N LYS A 166 18.26 -6.77 -10.98
CA LYS A 166 17.53 -5.76 -10.20
C LYS A 166 16.35 -6.36 -9.41
N VAL A 167 16.08 -5.72 -8.30
CA VAL A 167 14.87 -5.90 -7.52
C VAL A 167 14.11 -4.58 -7.53
N TYR A 168 12.94 -4.60 -8.13
CA TYR A 168 12.00 -3.48 -8.12
C TYR A 168 10.99 -3.70 -6.98
N THR A 169 10.90 -2.75 -6.07
CA THR A 169 9.88 -2.73 -5.02
C THR A 169 8.86 -1.65 -5.37
N ILE A 170 7.67 -2.06 -5.78
CA ILE A 170 6.60 -1.20 -6.24
C ILE A 170 5.51 -1.21 -5.17
N VAL A 171 5.23 -0.04 -4.59
CA VAL A 171 4.26 0.11 -3.50
C VAL A 171 3.14 1.05 -3.93
N PHE A 172 1.93 0.51 -4.02
CA PHE A 172 0.72 1.31 -4.17
C PHE A 172 0.25 1.75 -2.79
N ILE A 173 0.19 3.04 -2.55
CA ILE A 173 -0.21 3.63 -1.27
C ILE A 173 -1.59 4.25 -1.42
N GLU A 174 -2.59 3.70 -0.73
CA GLU A 174 -3.97 4.19 -0.83
C GLU A 174 -4.15 5.54 -0.13
N LYS A 175 -3.58 5.69 1.07
CA LYS A 175 -3.52 6.95 1.83
C LYS A 175 -2.04 7.20 2.16
N SER A 176 -1.44 8.16 1.50
CA SER A 176 -0.02 8.45 1.65
C SER A 176 0.28 9.33 2.87
N ALA A 177 1.48 9.19 3.41
CA ALA A 177 1.97 10.01 4.52
C ALA A 177 2.14 11.48 4.11
N SER A 178 2.19 12.38 5.11
CA SER A 178 2.29 13.82 4.91
C SER A 178 3.45 14.27 4.03
N ASP A 179 4.56 13.53 4.03
CA ASP A 179 5.73 13.83 3.21
C ASP A 179 5.45 13.75 1.71
N PHE A 180 4.59 12.81 1.28
CA PHE A 180 4.17 12.72 -0.11
C PHE A 180 3.30 13.91 -0.53
N HIS A 181 2.50 14.45 0.39
CA HIS A 181 1.64 15.60 0.14
C HIS A 181 2.41 16.93 -0.05
N LYS A 182 3.70 16.96 0.27
CA LYS A 182 4.59 18.08 -0.13
C LYS A 182 4.74 18.18 -1.65
N PHE A 183 4.36 17.12 -2.39
CA PHE A 183 4.41 17.03 -3.85
C PHE A 183 3.01 16.78 -4.45
N PRO A 184 2.07 17.73 -4.33
CA PRO A 184 0.65 17.51 -4.64
C PRO A 184 0.36 17.19 -6.11
N HIS A 185 1.31 17.41 -7.01
CA HIS A 185 1.18 17.11 -8.44
C HIS A 185 1.98 15.89 -8.89
N THR A 186 2.72 15.25 -7.97
CA THR A 186 3.56 14.08 -8.24
C THR A 186 3.06 12.90 -7.43
N TYR A 187 2.53 11.89 -8.10
CA TYR A 187 2.00 10.69 -7.47
C TYR A 187 2.90 9.45 -7.64
N ILE A 188 4.03 9.59 -8.38
CA ILE A 188 5.02 8.52 -8.55
C ILE A 188 6.37 9.04 -8.08
N HIS A 189 6.92 8.38 -7.08
CA HIS A 189 8.24 8.69 -6.53
C HIS A 189 9.16 7.50 -6.77
N ARG A 190 10.24 7.74 -7.52
CA ARG A 190 11.25 6.73 -7.84
C ARG A 190 12.50 6.97 -7.00
N SER A 191 12.94 5.96 -6.30
CA SER A 191 14.14 6.02 -5.47
C SER A 191 15.11 4.93 -5.87
N LYS A 192 16.37 5.32 -6.02
CA LYS A 192 17.53 4.44 -6.21
C LYS A 192 18.74 5.05 -5.50
N GLN A 193 19.70 4.20 -5.17
CA GLN A 193 20.91 4.66 -4.50
C GLN A 193 21.75 5.53 -5.45
N GLN A 194 22.30 6.59 -4.90
CA GLN A 194 23.18 7.52 -5.61
C GLN A 194 24.35 7.90 -4.70
N THR A 195 25.56 7.98 -5.27
CA THR A 195 26.71 8.48 -4.53
C THR A 195 26.68 10.00 -4.41
N ASP A 196 27.30 10.56 -3.38
CA ASP A 196 27.47 11.99 -3.14
C ASP A 196 28.32 12.66 -4.22
N THR A 197 29.22 11.91 -4.84
CA THR A 197 30.10 12.37 -5.94
C THR A 197 29.44 12.31 -7.33
N GLY A 198 28.24 11.71 -7.44
CA GLY A 198 27.59 11.45 -8.72
C GLY A 198 28.10 10.23 -9.48
N LEU A 199 29.05 9.48 -8.88
CA LEU A 199 29.49 8.20 -9.45
C LEU A 199 28.30 7.23 -9.53
N GLN A 200 28.03 6.67 -10.70
CA GLN A 200 26.94 5.71 -10.91
C GLN A 200 27.39 4.31 -10.48
N ILE A 201 26.78 3.82 -9.41
CA ILE A 201 26.95 2.44 -8.93
C ILE A 201 25.56 1.80 -8.89
N ASP A 202 25.37 0.73 -9.67
CA ASP A 202 24.11 -0.02 -9.65
C ASP A 202 24.10 -0.99 -8.45
N LEU A 203 23.36 -0.65 -7.40
CA LEU A 203 23.17 -1.46 -6.22
C LEU A 203 21.94 -2.38 -6.32
N LEU A 204 21.38 -2.50 -7.51
CA LEU A 204 20.34 -3.47 -7.90
C LEU A 204 18.96 -3.26 -7.25
N GLN A 205 18.79 -2.31 -6.35
CA GLN A 205 17.52 -2.06 -5.67
C GLN A 205 16.91 -0.74 -6.14
N GLU A 206 15.70 -0.80 -6.65
CA GLU A 206 14.92 0.38 -7.05
C GLU A 206 13.54 0.33 -6.39
N TYR A 207 13.09 1.48 -5.88
CA TYR A 207 11.81 1.62 -5.20
C TYR A 207 10.92 2.57 -5.96
N ILE A 208 9.65 2.22 -6.08
CA ILE A 208 8.64 3.01 -6.79
C ILE A 208 7.42 3.12 -5.89
N PHE A 209 7.22 4.30 -5.32
CA PHE A 209 6.07 4.60 -4.47
C PHE A 209 5.01 5.33 -5.30
N ILE A 210 3.78 4.85 -5.27
CA ILE A 210 2.67 5.38 -6.06
C ILE A 210 1.55 5.79 -5.10
N SER A 211 1.41 7.11 -4.90
CA SER A 211 0.42 7.71 -4.00
C SER A 211 -0.93 7.84 -4.70
N LEU A 212 -1.85 6.91 -4.42
CA LEU A 212 -3.13 6.81 -5.10
C LEU A 212 -4.13 7.92 -4.68
N ASP A 213 -4.02 8.44 -3.48
CA ASP A 213 -4.79 9.59 -3.00
C ASP A 213 -4.41 10.86 -3.76
N ILE A 214 -3.10 11.13 -3.94
CA ILE A 214 -2.61 12.25 -4.75
C ILE A 214 -2.98 12.05 -6.22
N PHE A 215 -2.88 10.82 -6.74
CA PHE A 215 -3.33 10.50 -8.09
C PHE A 215 -4.81 10.82 -8.29
N LYS A 216 -5.71 10.40 -7.37
CA LYS A 216 -7.15 10.68 -7.44
C LYS A 216 -7.45 12.17 -7.47
N ASN A 217 -6.75 12.96 -6.65
CA ASN A 217 -6.90 14.42 -6.66
C ASN A 217 -6.48 15.04 -8.00
N ASN A 218 -5.39 14.56 -8.60
CA ASN A 218 -4.94 15.02 -9.90
C ASN A 218 -5.89 14.58 -11.04
N LEU A 219 -6.45 13.38 -10.95
CA LEU A 219 -7.41 12.85 -11.91
C LEU A 219 -8.67 13.72 -12.00
N GLN A 220 -9.19 14.21 -10.86
CA GLN A 220 -10.36 15.09 -10.81
C GLN A 220 -10.14 16.38 -11.63
N ASN A 221 -8.92 16.89 -11.67
CA ASN A 221 -8.57 18.11 -12.36
C ASN A 221 -8.27 17.92 -13.86
N LYS A 222 -7.62 16.80 -14.24
CA LYS A 222 -7.11 16.57 -15.61
C LYS A 222 -7.96 15.62 -16.43
N GLY A 223 -8.71 14.71 -15.78
CA GLY A 223 -9.40 13.62 -16.45
C GLY A 223 -8.48 12.46 -16.85
N ILE A 224 -9.04 11.44 -17.52
CA ILE A 224 -8.31 10.25 -17.98
C ILE A 224 -7.76 10.52 -19.38
N SER A 225 -6.46 10.37 -19.55
CA SER A 225 -5.81 10.45 -20.87
C SER A 225 -6.03 9.15 -21.65
N LYS A 226 -6.26 9.27 -22.99
CA LYS A 226 -6.39 8.10 -23.87
C LYS A 226 -5.07 7.38 -24.13
N ASP A 227 -3.97 8.10 -24.03
CA ASP A 227 -2.64 7.60 -24.38
C ASP A 227 -1.80 7.21 -23.16
N ASN A 228 -2.37 7.33 -21.94
CA ASN A 228 -1.66 7.01 -20.71
C ASN A 228 -2.22 5.73 -20.07
N GLU A 229 -1.59 4.63 -20.43
CA GLU A 229 -1.92 3.29 -19.94
C GLU A 229 -1.78 3.18 -18.41
N LEU A 230 -0.78 3.82 -17.83
CA LEU A 230 -0.58 3.81 -16.38
C LEU A 230 -1.71 4.53 -15.64
N GLU A 231 -2.12 5.71 -16.11
CA GLU A 231 -3.26 6.43 -15.52
C GLU A 231 -4.55 5.61 -15.61
N ALA A 232 -4.74 4.87 -16.70
CA ALA A 232 -5.89 3.98 -16.83
C ALA A 232 -5.87 2.86 -15.78
N TRP A 233 -4.73 2.21 -15.57
CA TRP A 233 -4.58 1.20 -14.53
C TRP A 233 -4.72 1.79 -13.12
N LEU A 234 -4.13 2.95 -12.85
CA LEU A 234 -4.26 3.60 -11.54
C LEU A 234 -5.71 4.02 -11.26
N THR A 235 -6.44 4.47 -12.29
CA THR A 235 -7.88 4.75 -12.18
C THR A 235 -8.66 3.49 -11.85
N PHE A 236 -8.41 2.39 -12.57
CA PHE A 236 -9.05 1.09 -12.32
C PHE A 236 -8.81 0.60 -10.89
N LEU A 237 -7.58 0.70 -10.38
CA LEU A 237 -7.21 0.23 -9.06
C LEU A 237 -7.79 1.08 -7.93
N SER A 238 -7.85 2.40 -8.09
CA SER A 238 -8.06 3.33 -6.98
C SER A 238 -9.43 3.99 -6.94
N VAL A 239 -10.20 3.97 -8.04
CA VAL A 239 -11.45 4.75 -8.15
C VAL A 239 -12.68 3.83 -8.11
N ASP A 240 -13.60 4.15 -7.21
CA ASP A 240 -14.88 3.45 -7.02
C ASP A 240 -16.11 4.29 -7.40
N ASP A 241 -15.92 5.52 -7.87
CA ASP A 241 -17.00 6.39 -8.37
C ASP A 241 -17.48 5.92 -9.76
N PRO A 242 -18.77 5.58 -9.93
CA PRO A 242 -19.34 5.13 -11.20
C PRO A 242 -19.06 6.05 -12.39
N LYS A 243 -19.06 7.36 -12.18
CA LYS A 243 -18.78 8.34 -13.24
C LYS A 243 -17.38 8.16 -13.84
N TRP A 244 -16.39 7.93 -12.99
CA TRP A 244 -15.02 7.74 -13.44
C TRP A 244 -14.78 6.36 -14.02
N ILE A 245 -15.48 5.33 -13.50
CA ILE A 245 -15.47 3.98 -14.06
C ILE A 245 -16.01 3.99 -15.49
N LEU A 246 -17.16 4.64 -15.71
CA LEU A 246 -17.73 4.76 -17.04
C LEU A 246 -16.81 5.52 -18.00
N LYS A 247 -16.21 6.61 -17.54
CA LYS A 247 -15.24 7.37 -18.33
C LYS A 247 -13.98 6.55 -18.66
N LEU A 248 -13.50 5.72 -17.72
CA LEU A 248 -12.40 4.79 -17.96
C LEU A 248 -12.76 3.78 -19.07
N ILE A 249 -13.94 3.20 -19.01
CA ILE A 249 -14.40 2.23 -20.02
C ILE A 249 -14.58 2.88 -21.39
N GLU A 250 -15.07 4.13 -21.45
CA GLU A 250 -15.20 4.89 -22.69
C GLU A 250 -13.84 5.22 -23.32
N THR A 251 -12.85 5.56 -22.50
CA THR A 251 -11.49 5.90 -22.98
C THR A 251 -10.62 4.69 -23.23
N HIS A 252 -10.76 3.64 -22.43
CA HIS A 252 -10.00 2.38 -22.47
C HIS A 252 -10.94 1.18 -22.41
N PRO A 253 -11.54 0.74 -23.55
CA PRO A 253 -12.58 -0.28 -23.58
C PRO A 253 -12.19 -1.64 -22.99
N LYS A 254 -10.89 -1.96 -22.92
CA LYS A 254 -10.40 -3.21 -22.33
C LYS A 254 -10.82 -3.39 -20.86
N PHE A 255 -10.97 -2.30 -20.11
CA PHE A 255 -11.38 -2.35 -18.71
C PHE A 255 -12.83 -2.79 -18.52
N LYS A 256 -13.68 -2.68 -19.55
CA LYS A 256 -15.06 -3.20 -19.51
C LYS A 256 -15.09 -4.69 -19.17
N LYS A 257 -14.19 -5.47 -19.78
CA LYS A 257 -14.09 -6.91 -19.51
C LYS A 257 -13.70 -7.19 -18.05
N LEU A 258 -12.76 -6.42 -17.51
CA LEU A 258 -12.32 -6.57 -16.12
C LEU A 258 -13.46 -6.28 -15.13
N TYR A 259 -14.21 -5.22 -15.34
CA TYR A 259 -15.37 -4.91 -14.49
C TYR A 259 -16.48 -5.98 -14.63
N LEU A 260 -16.66 -6.55 -15.83
CA LEU A 260 -17.61 -7.64 -16.02
C LEU A 260 -17.22 -8.86 -15.17
N GLU A 261 -15.96 -9.27 -15.20
CA GLU A 261 -15.43 -10.39 -14.40
C GLU A 261 -15.59 -10.14 -12.90
N ILE A 262 -15.37 -8.91 -12.44
CA ILE A 262 -15.59 -8.52 -11.04
C ILE A 262 -17.07 -8.68 -10.65
N TYR A 263 -18.00 -8.15 -11.47
CA TYR A 263 -19.41 -8.25 -11.18
C TYR A 263 -19.94 -9.68 -11.30
N GLU A 264 -19.35 -10.50 -12.17
CA GLU A 264 -19.64 -11.95 -12.23
C GLU A 264 -19.22 -12.63 -10.92
N ALA A 265 -18.04 -12.35 -10.41
CA ALA A 265 -17.58 -12.89 -9.13
C ALA A 265 -18.49 -12.44 -7.96
N CYS A 266 -18.98 -11.20 -8.00
CA CYS A 266 -19.89 -10.67 -6.97
C CYS A 266 -21.34 -11.14 -7.11
N ARG A 267 -21.69 -11.85 -8.17
CA ARG A 267 -23.05 -12.36 -8.37
C ARG A 267 -23.44 -13.44 -7.37
N ASN A 268 -22.47 -14.22 -6.90
CA ASN A 268 -22.69 -15.15 -5.80
C ASN A 268 -22.60 -14.37 -4.48
N THR A 269 -23.76 -14.14 -3.83
CA THR A 269 -23.85 -13.34 -2.60
C THR A 269 -23.02 -13.93 -1.46
N GLU A 270 -23.04 -15.24 -1.29
CA GLU A 270 -22.28 -15.92 -0.24
C GLU A 270 -20.78 -15.72 -0.41
N VAL A 271 -20.27 -15.95 -1.62
CA VAL A 271 -18.85 -15.74 -1.94
C VAL A 271 -18.46 -14.27 -1.73
N PHE A 272 -19.27 -13.35 -2.21
CA PHE A 272 -18.96 -11.92 -2.09
C PHE A 272 -19.04 -11.44 -0.64
N MET A 273 -20.04 -11.88 0.14
CA MET A 273 -20.11 -11.59 1.58
C MET A 273 -18.89 -12.14 2.33
N GLY A 274 -18.43 -13.33 1.98
CA GLY A 274 -17.23 -13.92 2.56
C GLY A 274 -15.95 -13.11 2.24
N LEU A 275 -15.82 -12.62 1.00
CA LEU A 275 -14.71 -11.74 0.61
C LEU A 275 -14.77 -10.40 1.34
N PHE A 276 -15.96 -9.79 1.40
CA PHE A 276 -16.17 -8.49 2.05
C PHE A 276 -15.95 -8.57 3.57
N SER A 277 -16.41 -9.65 4.25
CA SER A 277 -16.18 -9.86 5.69
C SER A 277 -14.70 -9.99 6.02
N LYS A 278 -13.94 -10.73 5.22
CA LYS A 278 -12.48 -10.84 5.39
C LYS A 278 -11.81 -9.49 5.29
N GLU A 279 -12.25 -8.69 4.32
CA GLU A 279 -11.73 -7.35 4.10
C GLU A 279 -12.01 -6.39 5.26
N LEU A 280 -13.21 -6.48 5.86
CA LEU A 280 -13.55 -5.69 7.05
C LEU A 280 -12.66 -6.08 8.24
N LEU A 281 -12.40 -7.38 8.45
CA LEU A 281 -11.50 -7.84 9.50
C LEU A 281 -10.06 -7.34 9.31
N GLU A 282 -9.56 -7.34 8.07
CA GLU A 282 -8.24 -6.80 7.75
C GLU A 282 -8.15 -5.29 7.98
N LEU A 283 -9.22 -4.54 7.64
CA LEU A 283 -9.29 -3.10 7.90
C LEU A 283 -9.27 -2.80 9.40
N ASP A 284 -10.02 -3.57 10.20
CA ASP A 284 -10.07 -3.39 11.65
C ASP A 284 -8.71 -3.70 12.29
N GLN A 285 -8.06 -4.80 11.90
CA GLN A 285 -6.72 -5.15 12.37
C GLN A 285 -5.68 -4.09 11.98
N ASN A 286 -5.70 -3.66 10.73
CA ASN A 286 -4.81 -2.63 10.21
C ASN A 286 -4.99 -1.29 10.93
N THR A 287 -6.23 -0.94 11.32
CA THR A 287 -6.52 0.28 12.06
C THR A 287 -5.94 0.19 13.47
N VAL A 288 -6.09 -0.95 14.15
CA VAL A 288 -5.53 -1.17 15.50
C VAL A 288 -4.01 -1.13 15.46
N ASP A 289 -3.37 -1.82 14.52
CA ASP A 289 -1.92 -1.84 14.37
C ASP A 289 -1.37 -0.43 14.07
N PHE A 290 -2.07 0.35 13.23
CA PHE A 290 -1.73 1.76 12.98
C PHE A 290 -1.80 2.62 14.25
N MET A 291 -2.86 2.45 15.06
CA MET A 291 -3.00 3.19 16.31
C MET A 291 -1.90 2.81 17.32
N ILE A 292 -1.47 1.55 17.33
CA ILE A 292 -0.38 1.08 18.19
C ILE A 292 0.94 1.72 17.74
N ASP A 293 1.24 1.74 16.46
CA ASP A 293 2.45 2.36 15.92
C ASP A 293 2.47 3.87 16.18
N GLU A 294 1.35 4.58 16.00
CA GLU A 294 1.24 6.02 16.26
C GLU A 294 1.43 6.34 17.76
N MET A 295 0.88 5.49 18.64
CA MET A 295 1.12 5.61 20.08
C MET A 295 2.58 5.34 20.42
N GLN A 296 3.23 4.36 19.80
CA GLN A 296 4.64 4.06 20.03
C GLN A 296 5.54 5.22 19.59
N ASP A 297 5.29 5.80 18.42
CA ASP A 297 6.01 6.99 17.95
C ASP A 297 5.87 8.17 18.90
N THR A 298 4.66 8.34 19.48
CA THR A 298 4.39 9.38 20.47
C THR A 298 5.18 9.11 21.76
N ILE A 299 5.22 7.88 22.23
CA ILE A 299 5.98 7.46 23.41
C ILE A 299 7.47 7.71 23.19
N ASP A 300 8.01 7.36 22.04
CA ASP A 300 9.42 7.52 21.72
C ASP A 300 9.80 9.01 21.62
N ALA A 301 8.94 9.84 21.03
CA ALA A 301 9.11 11.30 21.01
C ALA A 301 9.10 11.92 22.43
N GLN A 302 8.14 11.52 23.27
CA GLN A 302 8.07 11.96 24.65
C GLN A 302 9.29 11.53 25.47
N LYS A 303 9.80 10.34 25.22
CA LYS A 303 11.01 9.84 25.90
C LYS A 303 12.24 10.69 25.56
N VAL A 304 12.43 11.05 24.29
CA VAL A 304 13.49 11.95 23.86
C VAL A 304 13.36 13.32 24.54
N GLU A 305 12.15 13.84 24.67
CA GLU A 305 11.89 15.12 25.36
C GLU A 305 12.18 15.03 26.83
N ILE A 306 11.75 13.95 27.50
CA ILE A 306 12.05 13.71 28.94
C ILE A 306 13.56 13.62 29.14
N ASP A 307 14.30 12.91 28.32
CA ASP A 307 15.75 12.82 28.43
C ASP A 307 16.44 14.19 28.24
N SER A 308 15.92 15.03 27.36
CA SER A 308 16.38 16.39 27.12
C SER A 308 16.11 17.26 28.36
N GLN A 309 14.89 17.19 28.91
CA GLN A 309 14.52 17.94 30.13
C GLN A 309 15.33 17.50 31.34
N ALA A 310 15.58 16.20 31.48
CA ALA A 310 16.41 15.66 32.55
C ALA A 310 17.84 16.22 32.51
N LYS A 311 18.44 16.34 31.32
CA LYS A 311 19.75 16.98 31.15
C LYS A 311 19.74 18.45 31.54
N GLN A 312 18.71 19.21 31.12
CA GLN A 312 18.57 20.62 31.47
C GLN A 312 18.42 20.81 32.98
N ILE A 313 17.63 19.95 33.65
CA ILE A 313 17.47 19.99 35.12
C ILE A 313 18.81 19.71 35.81
N ALA A 314 19.57 18.73 35.34
CA ALA A 314 20.90 18.44 35.89
C ALA A 314 21.87 19.62 35.74
N GLU A 315 21.88 20.29 34.59
CA GLU A 315 22.69 21.49 34.37
C GLU A 315 22.26 22.66 35.26
N GLN A 316 20.95 22.89 35.39
CA GLN A 316 20.41 23.93 36.31
C GLN A 316 20.76 23.64 37.76
N GLN A 317 20.72 22.38 38.19
CA GLN A 317 21.08 21.98 39.54
C GLN A 317 22.57 22.25 39.83
N LEU A 318 23.44 21.99 38.84
CA LEU A 318 24.87 22.29 38.96
C LEU A 318 25.09 23.79 39.11
N GLN A 319 24.45 24.63 38.31
CA GLN A 319 24.53 26.09 38.40
C GLN A 319 23.98 26.63 39.71
N LEU A 320 22.91 26.02 40.23
CA LEU A 320 22.36 26.38 41.56
C LEU A 320 23.37 26.08 42.66
N ASN A 321 23.98 24.91 42.67
CA ASN A 321 24.99 24.53 43.63
C ASN A 321 26.23 25.46 43.59
N GLU A 322 26.67 25.88 42.40
CA GLU A 322 27.76 26.85 42.24
C GLU A 322 27.39 28.23 42.82
N LYS A 323 26.15 28.70 42.58
CA LYS A 323 25.65 29.96 43.13
C LYS A 323 25.53 29.91 44.68
N ASP A 324 25.04 28.80 45.19
CA ASP A 324 24.94 28.62 46.67
C ASP A 324 26.31 28.62 47.34
N ALA A 325 27.30 27.97 46.72
CA ALA A 325 28.69 28.01 47.19
C ALA A 325 29.26 29.44 47.17
N LEU A 326 28.98 30.22 46.13
CA LEU A 326 29.41 31.61 45.99
C LEU A 326 28.73 32.49 47.03
N ILE A 327 27.43 32.32 47.29
CA ILE A 327 26.69 33.03 48.32
C ILE A 327 27.28 32.77 49.73
N ALA A 328 27.56 31.48 50.02
CA ALA A 328 28.17 31.10 51.29
C ALA A 328 29.56 31.75 51.49
N GLN A 329 30.35 31.79 50.40
CA GLN A 329 31.67 32.45 50.40
C GLN A 329 31.56 33.95 50.67
N LEU A 330 30.61 34.64 49.98
CA LEU A 330 30.38 36.08 50.16
C LEU A 330 29.86 36.42 51.57
N GLN A 331 28.96 35.58 52.10
CA GLN A 331 28.48 35.73 53.50
C GLN A 331 29.60 35.61 54.52
N LYS A 332 30.53 34.68 54.35
CA LYS A 332 31.70 34.52 55.17
C LYS A 332 32.62 35.77 55.14
N GLN A 333 32.87 36.29 53.92
CA GLN A 333 33.65 37.49 53.73
C GLN A 333 33.04 38.77 54.39
N LEU A 334 31.72 38.84 54.42
CA LEU A 334 30.96 39.92 55.05
C LEU A 334 30.98 39.82 56.58
N ALA A 335 31.02 38.60 57.11
CA ALA A 335 31.08 38.35 58.54
C ALA A 335 32.50 38.58 59.19
N GLU A 336 33.53 38.58 58.36
CA GLU A 336 34.94 38.81 58.73
C GLU A 336 35.35 40.29 58.59
N LYS A 337 34.45 41.18 58.15
CA LYS A 337 34.58 42.62 58.10
C LYS A 337 33.83 43.30 59.27
#